data_b185b72ff345a1ab7b9bd2d3f003808e
#
_entry.id   b185b72ff345a1ab7b9bd2d3f003808e
#
_cell.length_a   1.000
_cell.length_b   1.000
_cell.length_c   1.000
_cell.angle_alpha   90.00
_cell.angle_beta   90.00
_cell.angle_gamma   90.00
#
_symmetry.space_group_name_H-M   'P 1'
#
loop_
_entity.id
_entity.type
_entity.pdbx_description
1 polymer ?
#
loop_
_entity_poly.entity_id
_entity_poly.type
_entity_poly.pdbx_seq_one_letter_code
_entity_poly.pdbx_strand_id
1 'polypeptide(L)'
;YIKKRNALAREKEAAYSDLWVYFKDSNEKWNNDYVTNKVLSSRKYCSICKRYMKIEAKANQFISLCKAYETRTDILRTINANLRRG
;
A
#
# COMPACT_ATOMS: atom_id res chain seq x y z
N TYR A 1 1.63 -9.63 -5.69
CA TYR A 1 1.52 -8.17 -5.42
C TYR A 1 1.35 -7.83 -3.95
N ILE A 2 0.65 -8.63 -3.17
CA ILE A 2 0.42 -8.36 -1.74
C ILE A 2 1.74 -8.39 -0.95
N LYS A 3 2.60 -9.38 -1.20
CA LYS A 3 3.93 -9.46 -0.57
C LYS A 3 4.81 -8.27 -0.96
N LYS A 4 4.80 -7.88 -2.24
CA LYS A 4 5.54 -6.70 -2.72
C LYS A 4 5.02 -5.42 -2.08
N ARG A 5 3.70 -5.27 -1.97
CA ARG A 5 3.09 -4.13 -1.29
C ARG A 5 3.56 -4.02 0.16
N ASN A 6 3.54 -5.13 0.89
CA ASN A 6 3.95 -5.14 2.31
C ASN A 6 5.46 -4.85 2.46
N ALA A 7 6.29 -5.39 1.58
CA ALA A 7 7.73 -5.11 1.58
C ALA A 7 8.01 -3.63 1.29
N LEU A 8 7.33 -3.03 0.31
CA LEU A 8 7.47 -1.61 -0.02
C LEU A 8 6.91 -0.71 1.08
N ALA A 9 5.84 -1.11 1.78
CA ALA A 9 5.33 -0.38 2.93
C ALA A 9 6.37 -0.31 4.05
N ARG A 10 7.06 -1.42 4.34
CA ARG A 10 8.15 -1.46 5.32
C ARG A 10 9.33 -0.61 4.90
N GLU A 11 9.72 -0.70 3.63
CA GLU A 11 10.79 0.13 3.05
C GLU A 11 10.46 1.62 3.15
N LYS A 12 9.22 1.99 2.87
CA LYS A 12 8.72 3.35 2.98
C LYS A 12 8.81 3.86 4.43
N GLU A 13 8.36 3.08 5.40
CA GLU A 13 8.44 3.43 6.82
C GLU A 13 9.88 3.56 7.30
N ALA A 14 10.75 2.61 6.92
CA ALA A 14 12.17 2.66 7.25
C ALA A 14 12.84 3.89 6.66
N ALA A 15 12.57 4.21 5.40
CA ALA A 15 13.11 5.40 4.74
C ALA A 15 12.62 6.70 5.41
N TYR A 16 11.35 6.75 5.81
CA TYR A 16 10.80 7.88 6.55
C TYR A 16 11.56 8.11 7.86
N SER A 17 11.71 7.06 8.67
CA SER A 17 12.39 7.14 9.96
C SER A 17 13.87 7.53 9.81
N ASP A 18 14.58 6.92 8.86
CA ASP A 18 15.99 7.20 8.61
C ASP A 18 16.21 8.64 8.14
N LEU A 19 15.38 9.13 7.22
CA LEU A 19 15.46 10.51 6.74
C LEU A 19 15.09 11.51 7.82
N TRP A 20 14.09 11.18 8.64
CA TRP A 20 13.66 12.04 9.75
C TRP A 20 14.81 12.26 10.75
N VAL A 21 15.47 11.16 11.17
CA VAL A 21 16.62 11.20 12.07
C VAL A 21 17.78 11.97 11.41
N TYR A 22 18.06 11.69 10.15
CA TYR A 22 19.12 12.37 9.41
C TYR A 22 18.92 13.90 9.38
N PHE A 23 17.73 14.35 9.03
CA PHE A 23 17.45 15.80 8.98
C PHE A 23 17.43 16.44 10.38
N LYS A 24 16.93 15.74 11.38
CA LYS A 24 16.91 16.23 12.75
C LYS A 24 18.32 16.37 13.31
N ASP A 25 19.18 15.39 13.09
CA ASP A 25 20.58 15.43 13.52
C ASP A 25 21.38 16.48 12.76
N SER A 26 21.04 16.74 11.51
CA SER A 26 21.69 17.77 10.69
C SER A 26 21.40 19.20 11.21
N ASN A 27 20.22 19.42 11.78
CA ASN A 27 19.86 20.72 12.36
C ASN A 27 18.83 20.55 13.48
N GLU A 28 19.34 20.50 14.71
CA GLU A 28 18.53 20.35 15.92
C GLU A 28 17.55 21.51 16.17
N LYS A 29 17.80 22.67 15.57
CA LYS A 29 16.94 23.86 15.70
C LYS A 29 15.64 23.74 14.90
N TRP A 30 15.57 22.84 13.91
CA TRP A 30 14.37 22.62 13.15
C TRP A 30 13.31 21.95 14.02
N ASN A 31 12.08 22.47 13.96
CA ASN A 31 10.98 21.84 14.65
C ASN A 31 10.53 20.55 13.94
N ASN A 32 9.74 19.73 14.62
CA ASN A 32 9.30 18.44 14.11
C ASN A 32 8.48 18.58 12.82
N ASP A 33 7.63 19.59 12.70
CA ASP A 33 6.83 19.82 11.49
C ASP A 33 7.71 20.15 10.28
N TYR A 34 8.75 20.97 10.48
CA TYR A 34 9.69 21.30 9.43
C TYR A 34 10.47 20.06 8.96
N VAL A 35 10.94 19.25 9.89
CA VAL A 35 11.64 17.98 9.59
C VAL A 35 10.73 17.04 8.82
N THR A 36 9.48 16.89 9.24
CA THR A 36 8.49 16.07 8.55
C THR A 36 8.28 16.54 7.11
N ASN A 37 8.12 17.83 6.90
CA ASN A 37 7.97 18.40 5.56
C ASN A 37 9.20 18.17 4.68
N LYS A 38 10.40 18.24 5.25
CA LYS A 38 11.64 17.92 4.54
C LYS A 38 11.69 16.46 4.09
N VAL A 39 11.28 15.53 4.95
CA VAL A 39 11.21 14.09 4.60
C VAL A 39 10.21 13.89 3.48
N LEU A 40 9.01 14.44 3.59
CA LEU A 40 7.94 14.29 2.61
C LEU A 40 8.30 14.87 1.24
N SER A 41 9.14 15.89 1.18
CA SER A 41 9.62 16.47 -0.08
C SER A 41 10.92 15.85 -0.60
N SER A 42 11.52 14.91 0.13
CA SER A 42 12.74 14.20 -0.29
C SER A 42 12.49 13.37 -1.54
N ARG A 43 13.39 13.44 -2.51
CA ARG A 43 13.32 12.62 -3.74
C ARG A 43 13.35 11.12 -3.44
N LYS A 44 14.17 10.71 -2.49
CA LYS A 44 14.28 9.31 -2.07
C LYS A 44 12.95 8.79 -1.55
N TYR A 45 12.32 9.51 -0.66
CA TYR A 45 11.02 9.15 -0.09
C TYR A 45 9.91 9.18 -1.15
N CYS A 46 9.87 10.22 -1.97
CA CYS A 46 8.89 10.34 -3.05
C CYS A 46 9.00 9.19 -4.07
N SER A 47 10.22 8.77 -4.40
CA SER A 47 10.46 7.64 -5.31
C SER A 47 9.89 6.34 -4.74
N ILE A 48 10.12 6.08 -3.45
CA ILE A 48 9.58 4.90 -2.77
C ILE A 48 8.05 4.96 -2.71
N CYS A 49 7.48 6.12 -2.39
CA CYS A 49 6.03 6.32 -2.37
C CYS A 49 5.39 6.05 -3.74
N LYS A 50 5.99 6.51 -4.82
CA LYS A 50 5.49 6.24 -6.18
C LYS A 50 5.48 4.76 -6.50
N ARG A 51 6.54 4.04 -6.16
CA ARG A 51 6.60 2.58 -6.34
C ARG A 51 5.55 1.87 -5.50
N TYR A 52 5.39 2.27 -4.25
CA TYR A 52 4.36 1.73 -3.36
C TYR A 52 2.96 1.94 -3.93
N MET A 53 2.64 3.14 -4.38
CA MET A 53 1.32 3.46 -4.94
C MET A 53 0.99 2.61 -6.16
N LYS A 54 1.96 2.36 -7.05
CA LYS A 54 1.77 1.49 -8.22
C LYS A 54 1.47 0.05 -7.82
N ILE A 55 2.22 -0.50 -6.87
CA ILE A 55 2.03 -1.87 -6.40
C ILE A 55 0.73 -2.00 -5.59
N GLU A 56 0.40 -1.01 -4.78
CA GLU A 56 -0.86 -0.97 -4.03
C GLU A 56 -2.06 -0.99 -4.97
N ALA A 57 -2.03 -0.19 -6.04
CA ALA A 57 -3.10 -0.17 -7.03
C ALA A 57 -3.28 -1.54 -7.69
N LYS A 58 -2.18 -2.21 -8.07
CA LYS A 58 -2.23 -3.56 -8.64
C LYS A 58 -2.75 -4.60 -7.65
N ALA A 59 -2.31 -4.54 -6.39
CA ALA A 59 -2.79 -5.44 -5.34
C ALA A 59 -4.29 -5.26 -5.10
N ASN A 60 -4.77 -4.03 -5.06
CA ASN A 60 -6.19 -3.72 -4.88
C ASN A 60 -7.03 -4.21 -6.07
N GLN A 61 -6.55 -4.05 -7.31
CA GLN A 61 -7.20 -4.61 -8.49
C GLN A 61 -7.31 -6.14 -8.41
N PHE A 62 -6.24 -6.80 -8.01
CA PHE A 62 -6.23 -8.25 -7.86
C PHE A 62 -7.24 -8.71 -6.80
N ILE A 63 -7.28 -8.05 -5.65
CA ILE A 63 -8.23 -8.35 -4.57
C ILE A 63 -9.67 -8.15 -5.06
N SER A 64 -9.94 -7.07 -5.79
CA SER A 64 -11.27 -6.80 -6.36
C SER A 64 -11.70 -7.88 -7.36
N LEU A 65 -10.78 -8.33 -8.21
CA LEU A 65 -11.05 -9.40 -9.16
C LEU A 65 -11.34 -10.73 -8.45
N CYS A 66 -10.60 -11.06 -7.41
CA CYS A 66 -10.85 -12.26 -6.60
C CYS A 66 -12.22 -12.22 -5.94
N LYS A 67 -12.60 -11.07 -5.37
CA LYS A 67 -13.92 -10.89 -4.76
C LYS A 67 -15.06 -11.03 -5.77
N ALA A 68 -14.91 -10.44 -6.95
CA ALA A 68 -15.88 -10.55 -8.03
C ALA A 68 -16.05 -12.01 -8.49
N TYR A 69 -14.94 -12.73 -8.59
CA TYR A 69 -14.95 -14.15 -8.97
C TYR A 69 -15.63 -15.00 -7.91
N GLU A 70 -15.36 -14.79 -6.64
CA GLU A 70 -16.01 -15.49 -5.53
C GLU A 70 -17.53 -15.27 -5.54
N THR A 71 -17.96 -14.03 -5.70
CA THR A 71 -19.38 -13.65 -5.77
C THR A 71 -20.07 -14.38 -6.94
N ARG A 72 -19.44 -14.40 -8.11
CA ARG A 72 -19.96 -15.10 -9.28
C ARG A 72 -20.10 -16.63 -9.03
N THR A 73 -19.11 -17.22 -8.38
CA THR A 73 -19.13 -18.64 -8.03
C THR A 73 -20.26 -18.95 -7.05
N ASP A 74 -20.49 -18.11 -6.05
CA ASP A 74 -21.57 -18.29 -5.07
C ASP A 74 -22.95 -18.19 -5.73
N ILE A 75 -23.14 -17.24 -6.65
CA ILE A 75 -24.39 -17.13 -7.44
C ILE A 75 -24.63 -18.40 -8.24
N LEU A 76 -23.64 -18.92 -8.92
CA LEU A 76 -23.76 -20.16 -9.71
C LEU A 76 -24.11 -21.38 -8.83
N ARG A 77 -23.53 -21.48 -7.65
CA ARG A 77 -23.87 -22.53 -6.68
C ARG A 77 -25.32 -22.43 -6.23
N THR A 78 -25.82 -21.23 -5.95
CA THR A 78 -27.19 -21.01 -5.56
C THR A 78 -28.16 -21.38 -6.66
N ILE A 79 -27.91 -21.01 -7.90
CA ILE A 79 -28.72 -21.38 -9.07
C ILE A 79 -28.76 -22.91 -9.21
N ASN A 80 -27.63 -23.59 -9.14
CA ASN A 80 -27.57 -25.06 -9.24
C ASN A 80 -28.34 -25.74 -8.12
N ALA A 81 -28.25 -25.23 -6.88
CA ALA A 81 -29.01 -25.78 -5.77
C ALA A 81 -30.53 -25.61 -5.99
N ASN A 82 -30.99 -24.49 -6.50
CA ASN A 82 -32.38 -24.24 -6.82
C ASN A 82 -32.89 -25.17 -7.94
N LEU A 83 -32.09 -25.40 -8.97
CA LEU A 83 -32.43 -26.32 -10.06
C LEU A 83 -32.57 -27.77 -9.58
N ARG A 84 -31.74 -28.19 -8.63
CA ARG A 84 -31.83 -29.54 -8.06
C ARG A 84 -33.06 -29.75 -7.21
N ARG A 85 -33.59 -28.71 -6.58
CA ARG A 85 -34.82 -28.75 -5.77
C ARG A 85 -36.09 -28.72 -6.61
N GLY A 86 -36.00 -28.17 -7.78
CA GLY A 86 -37.12 -28.08 -8.73
C GLY A 86 -37.32 -29.33 -9.53
#